data_850d25b08b49dc99c455295fc61d109e
#
_entry.id   850d25b08b49dc99c455295fc61d109e
#
_cell.length_a   1.000
_cell.length_b   1.000
_cell.length_c   1.000
_cell.angle_alpha   90.00
_cell.angle_beta   90.00
_cell.angle_gamma   90.00
#
_symmetry.space_group_name_H-M   'P 1'
#
loop_
_entity.id
_entity.type
_entity.pdbx_description
1 polymer ?
#
loop_
_entity_poly.entity_id
_entity_poly.type
_entity_poly.pdbx_seq_one_letter_code
_entity_poly.pdbx_strand_id
1 'polypeptide(L)'
;MTPLIRVEGLSVRHGSLPVLHDVDLSLAPGEIVTVVGPNGSGKSTLVRALIGAVPPSAGRVTRKPGLRIGYVPQKLGLDPTLPMTVRRFLGLPGRVPADVAAEALEKAGVPGLADRQISALSGGQVQRVLLARALLGAPELLVLDEPTQGLDQPGSAAFYRQIEAIRSETGCAVLMVSHELHVVMAASDRVICLNGHICCEGRPEQVARAAEYRALFGTGTGGALALYRHEHTHSHDHDHDHGHSHDHGHGSAA
;
A
#
# COMPACT_ATOMS: atom_id res chain seq x y z
N MET A 1 19.89 2.28 -12.20
CA MET A 1 18.54 2.23 -12.81
C MET A 1 17.95 3.62 -12.82
N THR A 2 17.29 4.05 -13.89
CA THR A 2 16.64 5.36 -13.97
C THR A 2 15.36 5.32 -13.11
N PRO A 3 15.14 6.28 -12.19
CA PRO A 3 13.95 6.31 -11.37
C PRO A 3 12.69 6.59 -12.22
N LEU A 4 11.53 6.08 -11.78
CA LEU A 4 10.23 6.38 -12.37
C LEU A 4 9.82 7.83 -12.11
N ILE A 5 10.10 8.31 -10.90
CA ILE A 5 9.91 9.71 -10.49
C ILE A 5 11.14 10.16 -9.73
N ARG A 6 11.59 11.40 -10.00
CA ARG A 6 12.60 12.11 -9.23
C ARG A 6 12.03 13.46 -8.80
N VAL A 7 12.22 13.79 -7.55
CA VAL A 7 11.78 15.04 -6.92
C VAL A 7 13.00 15.76 -6.36
N GLU A 8 13.12 17.05 -6.66
CA GLU A 8 14.26 17.88 -6.29
C GLU A 8 13.75 19.20 -5.71
N GLY A 9 13.96 19.42 -4.41
CA GLY A 9 13.62 20.66 -3.69
C GLY A 9 12.12 21.00 -3.72
N LEU A 10 11.24 20.01 -3.77
CA LEU A 10 9.79 20.21 -3.95
C LEU A 10 9.21 21.01 -2.80
N SER A 11 8.63 22.15 -3.13
CA SER A 11 7.79 22.92 -2.22
C SER A 11 6.39 23.11 -2.80
N VAL A 12 5.38 23.01 -1.95
CA VAL A 12 3.97 23.20 -2.32
C VAL A 12 3.30 24.10 -1.30
N ARG A 13 2.51 25.06 -1.77
CA ARG A 13 1.72 25.97 -0.93
C ARG A 13 0.23 25.81 -1.22
N HIS A 14 -0.59 25.98 -0.18
CA HIS A 14 -2.04 26.11 -0.32
C HIS A 14 -2.42 27.55 0.03
N GLY A 15 -2.66 28.35 -0.99
CA GLY A 15 -2.72 29.81 -0.83
C GLY A 15 -1.40 30.37 -0.26
N SER A 16 -1.45 31.04 0.88
CA SER A 16 -0.26 31.56 1.57
C SER A 16 0.46 30.52 2.45
N LEU A 17 -0.20 29.41 2.82
CA LEU A 17 0.32 28.42 3.75
C LEU A 17 1.27 27.45 3.07
N PRO A 18 2.52 27.28 3.53
CA PRO A 18 3.40 26.22 3.07
C PRO A 18 2.88 24.87 3.59
N VAL A 19 2.80 23.86 2.69
CA VAL A 19 2.39 22.50 3.03
C VAL A 19 3.56 21.54 2.92
N LEU A 20 4.37 21.71 1.87
CA LEU A 20 5.62 20.98 1.68
C LEU A 20 6.74 21.99 1.43
N HIS A 21 7.93 21.69 1.96
CA HIS A 21 9.12 22.50 1.73
C HIS A 21 10.35 21.60 1.58
N ASP A 22 11.12 21.86 0.56
CA ASP A 22 12.43 21.26 0.28
C ASP A 22 12.41 19.72 0.37
N VAL A 23 11.47 19.08 -0.36
CA VAL A 23 11.32 17.63 -0.38
C VAL A 23 12.10 17.05 -1.55
N ASP A 24 13.04 16.15 -1.25
CA ASP A 24 13.81 15.37 -2.20
C ASP A 24 13.44 13.89 -2.07
N LEU A 25 13.05 13.24 -3.16
CA LEU A 25 12.83 11.80 -3.18
C LEU A 25 12.95 11.22 -4.59
N SER A 26 13.16 9.92 -4.68
CA SER A 26 13.09 9.19 -5.94
C SER A 26 12.31 7.90 -5.76
N LEU A 27 11.61 7.46 -6.81
CA LEU A 27 10.90 6.18 -6.82
C LEU A 27 11.53 5.28 -7.88
N ALA A 28 12.05 4.14 -7.47
CA ALA A 28 12.66 3.16 -8.36
C ALA A 28 11.61 2.18 -8.93
N PRO A 29 11.86 1.55 -10.11
CA PRO A 29 11.00 0.48 -10.61
C PRO A 29 10.93 -0.70 -9.63
N GLY A 30 9.72 -1.26 -9.43
CA GLY A 30 9.49 -2.43 -8.59
C GLY A 30 9.65 -2.23 -7.09
N GLU A 31 9.91 -1.00 -6.62
CA GLU A 31 10.08 -0.67 -5.21
C GLU A 31 8.72 -0.38 -4.55
N ILE A 32 8.53 -0.86 -3.32
CA ILE A 32 7.41 -0.45 -2.45
C ILE A 32 7.91 0.61 -1.48
N VAL A 33 7.45 1.84 -1.66
CA VAL A 33 7.76 2.98 -0.78
C VAL A 33 6.51 3.38 -0.02
N THR A 34 6.63 3.51 1.30
CA THR A 34 5.53 4.01 2.12
C THR A 34 5.86 5.34 2.76
N VAL A 35 4.96 6.30 2.58
CA VAL A 35 5.03 7.62 3.23
C VAL A 35 4.16 7.58 4.48
N VAL A 36 4.78 7.83 5.62
CA VAL A 36 4.12 7.93 6.93
C VAL A 36 4.25 9.35 7.48
N GLY A 37 3.34 9.74 8.36
CA GLY A 37 3.37 11.06 8.99
C GLY A 37 2.03 11.39 9.66
N PRO A 38 2.00 12.38 10.57
CA PRO A 38 0.77 12.80 11.22
C PRO A 38 -0.26 13.37 10.24
N ASN A 39 -1.50 13.53 10.70
CA ASN A 39 -2.52 14.21 9.90
C ASN A 39 -2.09 15.66 9.65
N GLY A 40 -2.28 16.13 8.42
CA GLY A 40 -1.84 17.47 8.01
C GLY A 40 -0.36 17.59 7.62
N SER A 41 0.44 16.51 7.70
CA SER A 41 1.88 16.53 7.36
C SER A 41 2.19 16.73 5.87
N GLY A 42 1.18 16.77 4.99
CA GLY A 42 1.36 16.99 3.56
C GLY A 42 1.39 15.72 2.69
N LYS A 43 1.12 14.52 3.22
CA LYS A 43 1.17 13.24 2.50
C LYS A 43 0.34 13.23 1.21
N SER A 44 -0.96 13.57 1.30
CA SER A 44 -1.83 13.62 0.11
C SER A 44 -1.45 14.76 -0.84
N THR A 45 -0.85 15.85 -0.34
CA THR A 45 -0.30 16.92 -1.17
C THR A 45 0.92 16.44 -1.94
N LEU A 46 1.81 15.68 -1.30
CA LEU A 46 2.95 15.04 -1.95
C LEU A 46 2.47 14.10 -3.05
N VAL A 47 1.54 13.20 -2.75
CA VAL A 47 0.95 12.29 -3.75
C VAL A 47 0.39 13.07 -4.94
N ARG A 48 -0.41 14.12 -4.69
CA ARG A 48 -1.00 14.95 -5.77
C ARG A 48 0.06 15.67 -6.61
N ALA A 49 1.16 16.13 -5.99
CA ALA A 49 2.27 16.72 -6.72
C ALA A 49 2.99 15.67 -7.58
N LEU A 50 3.20 14.45 -7.05
CA LEU A 50 3.85 13.34 -7.77
C LEU A 50 3.06 12.89 -8.99
N ILE A 51 1.73 12.82 -8.91
CA ILE A 51 0.87 12.45 -10.05
C ILE A 51 0.58 13.63 -10.99
N GLY A 52 0.98 14.86 -10.64
CA GLY A 52 0.79 16.06 -11.47
C GLY A 52 -0.55 16.77 -11.28
N ALA A 53 -1.31 16.41 -10.24
CA ALA A 53 -2.59 17.07 -9.92
C ALA A 53 -2.40 18.43 -9.22
N VAL A 54 -1.24 18.66 -8.61
CA VAL A 54 -0.88 19.94 -7.96
C VAL A 54 0.49 20.38 -8.48
N PRO A 55 0.64 21.61 -9.01
CA PRO A 55 1.92 22.12 -9.44
C PRO A 55 2.81 22.47 -8.24
N PRO A 56 4.14 22.25 -8.34
CA PRO A 56 5.10 22.76 -7.36
C PRO A 56 5.08 24.30 -7.30
N SER A 57 5.25 24.88 -6.09
CA SER A 57 5.53 26.30 -5.92
C SER A 57 7.04 26.60 -6.05
N ALA A 58 7.90 25.60 -5.78
CA ALA A 58 9.34 25.60 -6.04
C ALA A 58 9.84 24.15 -6.20
N GLY A 59 11.04 23.99 -6.76
CA GLY A 59 11.62 22.68 -7.04
C GLY A 59 11.04 22.03 -8.30
N ARG A 60 11.25 20.73 -8.46
CA ARG A 60 10.89 20.00 -9.67
C ARG A 60 10.44 18.57 -9.37
N VAL A 61 9.44 18.10 -10.12
CA VAL A 61 9.05 16.68 -10.20
C VAL A 61 9.28 16.20 -11.62
N THR A 62 10.28 15.35 -11.81
CA THR A 62 10.62 14.72 -13.08
C THR A 62 10.06 13.32 -13.13
N ARG A 63 9.25 13.02 -14.12
CA ARG A 63 8.64 11.69 -14.35
C ARG A 63 9.28 11.04 -15.58
N LYS A 64 9.46 9.73 -15.55
CA LYS A 64 9.83 8.95 -16.73
C LYS A 64 8.87 9.31 -17.88
N PRO A 65 9.36 9.59 -19.09
CA PRO A 65 8.49 9.82 -20.25
C PRO A 65 7.52 8.65 -20.46
N GLY A 66 6.23 8.97 -20.64
CA GLY A 66 5.19 7.94 -20.83
C GLY A 66 4.86 7.10 -19.59
N LEU A 67 5.28 7.51 -18.39
CA LEU A 67 5.00 6.79 -17.15
C LEU A 67 3.50 6.58 -16.94
N ARG A 68 3.07 5.33 -16.87
CA ARG A 68 1.68 4.96 -16.56
C ARG A 68 1.51 4.86 -15.06
N ILE A 69 0.65 5.71 -14.49
CA ILE A 69 0.36 5.77 -13.06
C ILE A 69 -1.07 5.30 -12.81
N GLY A 70 -1.24 4.28 -11.94
CA GLY A 70 -2.52 3.92 -11.35
C GLY A 70 -2.68 4.66 -10.02
N TYR A 71 -3.83 5.31 -9.80
CA TYR A 71 -4.07 6.05 -8.56
C TYR A 71 -5.33 5.57 -7.85
N VAL A 72 -5.18 5.23 -6.57
CA VAL A 72 -6.26 4.90 -5.65
C VAL A 72 -6.37 6.03 -4.63
N PRO A 73 -7.40 6.89 -4.70
CA PRO A 73 -7.60 7.98 -3.76
C PRO A 73 -8.12 7.47 -2.41
N GLN A 74 -7.89 8.23 -1.35
CA GLN A 74 -8.38 7.95 -0.01
C GLN A 74 -9.91 7.80 0.05
N LYS A 75 -10.64 8.62 -0.71
CA LYS A 75 -12.11 8.59 -0.78
C LYS A 75 -12.58 8.72 -2.22
N LEU A 76 -13.59 7.94 -2.54
CA LEU A 76 -14.32 8.08 -3.80
C LEU A 76 -15.40 9.15 -3.59
N GLY A 77 -15.19 10.32 -4.18
CA GLY A 77 -16.14 11.43 -4.13
C GLY A 77 -17.29 11.28 -5.12
N LEU A 78 -17.99 10.13 -5.12
CA LEU A 78 -19.20 9.93 -5.90
C LEU A 78 -20.44 10.27 -5.07
N ASP A 79 -21.41 10.91 -5.71
CA ASP A 79 -22.74 11.09 -5.12
C ASP A 79 -23.40 9.71 -4.97
N PRO A 80 -23.81 9.30 -3.75
CA PRO A 80 -24.44 7.99 -3.51
C PRO A 80 -25.75 7.81 -4.29
N THR A 81 -26.40 8.89 -4.69
CA THR A 81 -27.65 8.84 -5.48
C THR A 81 -27.42 8.59 -6.96
N LEU A 82 -26.17 8.69 -7.44
CA LEU A 82 -25.84 8.44 -8.84
C LEU A 82 -25.93 6.95 -9.16
N PRO A 83 -26.84 6.51 -10.07
CA PRO A 83 -26.96 5.11 -10.46
C PRO A 83 -25.76 4.70 -11.30
N MET A 84 -24.69 4.18 -10.66
CA MET A 84 -23.46 3.79 -11.31
C MET A 84 -23.07 2.38 -10.96
N THR A 85 -23.03 1.49 -11.96
CA THR A 85 -22.48 0.15 -11.79
C THR A 85 -20.95 0.19 -11.75
N VAL A 86 -20.35 -0.83 -11.15
CA VAL A 86 -18.89 -1.02 -11.12
C VAL A 86 -18.31 -1.01 -12.54
N ARG A 87 -18.92 -1.74 -13.48
CA ARG A 87 -18.51 -1.77 -14.89
C ARG A 87 -18.48 -0.37 -15.51
N ARG A 88 -19.53 0.44 -15.25
CA ARG A 88 -19.58 1.82 -15.75
C ARG A 88 -18.47 2.68 -15.17
N PHE A 89 -18.25 2.54 -13.86
CA PHE A 89 -17.19 3.27 -13.17
C PHE A 89 -15.78 2.90 -13.66
N LEU A 90 -15.49 1.60 -13.84
CA LEU A 90 -14.22 1.15 -14.38
C LEU A 90 -13.95 1.74 -15.77
N GLY A 91 -15.00 1.89 -16.59
CA GLY A 91 -14.90 2.41 -17.94
C GLY A 91 -14.79 3.94 -18.06
N LEU A 92 -14.81 4.72 -16.98
CA LEU A 92 -14.71 6.18 -17.09
C LEU A 92 -13.28 6.64 -17.43
N PRO A 93 -13.11 7.63 -18.33
CA PRO A 93 -14.15 8.33 -19.11
C PRO A 93 -14.63 7.60 -20.38
N GLY A 94 -14.03 6.47 -20.74
CA GLY A 94 -14.35 5.71 -21.95
C GLY A 94 -15.20 4.47 -21.69
N ARG A 95 -14.92 3.40 -22.44
CA ARG A 95 -15.48 2.06 -22.23
C ARG A 95 -14.33 1.07 -22.05
N VAL A 96 -14.53 0.11 -21.16
CA VAL A 96 -13.60 -1.00 -20.94
C VAL A 96 -14.30 -2.29 -21.40
N PRO A 97 -13.66 -3.17 -22.18
CA PRO A 97 -14.19 -4.49 -22.52
C PRO A 97 -14.56 -5.28 -21.26
N ALA A 98 -15.57 -6.14 -21.38
CA ALA A 98 -16.12 -6.85 -20.21
C ALA A 98 -15.11 -7.83 -19.61
N ASP A 99 -14.33 -8.50 -20.44
CA ASP A 99 -13.24 -9.41 -20.07
C ASP A 99 -12.12 -8.68 -19.33
N VAL A 100 -11.67 -7.52 -19.83
CA VAL A 100 -10.66 -6.68 -19.19
C VAL A 100 -11.14 -6.17 -17.83
N ALA A 101 -12.41 -5.75 -17.74
CA ALA A 101 -13.00 -5.33 -16.47
C ALA A 101 -13.08 -6.49 -15.47
N ALA A 102 -13.45 -7.70 -15.93
CA ALA A 102 -13.53 -8.90 -15.10
C ALA A 102 -12.14 -9.29 -14.57
N GLU A 103 -11.12 -9.31 -15.43
CA GLU A 103 -9.73 -9.59 -15.04
C GLU A 103 -9.22 -8.59 -13.99
N ALA A 104 -9.46 -7.29 -14.19
CA ALA A 104 -9.05 -6.28 -13.23
C ALA A 104 -9.73 -6.44 -11.86
N LEU A 105 -11.02 -6.80 -11.84
CA LEU A 105 -11.76 -7.10 -10.61
C LEU A 105 -11.25 -8.36 -9.92
N GLU A 106 -10.88 -9.38 -10.67
CA GLU A 106 -10.29 -10.61 -10.14
C GLU A 106 -8.92 -10.32 -9.50
N LYS A 107 -8.04 -9.60 -10.20
CA LYS A 107 -6.74 -9.15 -9.67
C LYS A 107 -6.88 -8.29 -8.41
N ALA A 108 -7.95 -7.52 -8.30
CA ALA A 108 -8.25 -6.74 -7.10
C ALA A 108 -8.96 -7.54 -5.99
N GLY A 109 -9.25 -8.83 -6.19
CA GLY A 109 -9.89 -9.72 -5.21
C GLY A 109 -11.37 -9.45 -5.00
N VAL A 110 -12.09 -8.97 -6.03
CA VAL A 110 -13.56 -8.72 -6.03
C VAL A 110 -14.20 -9.19 -7.32
N PRO A 111 -14.06 -10.47 -7.69
CA PRO A 111 -14.69 -11.00 -8.89
C PRO A 111 -16.22 -10.88 -8.82
N GLY A 112 -16.86 -10.81 -9.97
CA GLY A 112 -18.33 -10.83 -10.09
C GLY A 112 -19.05 -9.54 -9.68
N LEU A 113 -18.35 -8.46 -9.31
CA LEU A 113 -18.98 -7.20 -8.90
C LEU A 113 -19.35 -6.26 -10.06
N ALA A 114 -19.05 -6.61 -11.31
CA ALA A 114 -19.14 -5.72 -12.46
C ALA A 114 -20.52 -5.04 -12.60
N ASP A 115 -21.61 -5.76 -12.35
CA ASP A 115 -22.99 -5.28 -12.53
C ASP A 115 -23.64 -4.74 -11.22
N ARG A 116 -22.88 -4.77 -10.09
CA ARG A 116 -23.36 -4.21 -8.83
C ARG A 116 -23.29 -2.67 -8.86
N GLN A 117 -24.23 -2.03 -8.17
CA GLN A 117 -24.20 -0.59 -7.93
C GLN A 117 -23.05 -0.27 -6.94
N ILE A 118 -22.28 0.78 -7.21
CA ILE A 118 -21.16 1.20 -6.31
C ILE A 118 -21.71 1.58 -4.94
N SER A 119 -22.87 2.24 -4.88
CA SER A 119 -23.55 2.62 -3.63
C SER A 119 -23.98 1.42 -2.76
N ALA A 120 -24.05 0.21 -3.33
CA ALA A 120 -24.41 -1.02 -2.61
C ALA A 120 -23.19 -1.84 -2.16
N LEU A 121 -21.96 -1.33 -2.36
CA LEU A 121 -20.73 -1.99 -1.97
C LEU A 121 -20.32 -1.62 -0.54
N SER A 122 -19.70 -2.57 0.17
CA SER A 122 -18.99 -2.25 1.41
C SER A 122 -17.77 -1.36 1.14
N GLY A 123 -17.28 -0.64 2.17
CA GLY A 123 -16.07 0.19 2.04
C GLY A 123 -14.86 -0.58 1.48
N GLY A 124 -14.65 -1.80 1.95
CA GLY A 124 -13.58 -2.67 1.44
C GLY A 124 -13.77 -3.09 -0.02
N GLN A 125 -15.01 -3.34 -0.44
CA GLN A 125 -15.31 -3.62 -1.84
C GLN A 125 -15.06 -2.39 -2.72
N VAL A 126 -15.41 -1.19 -2.25
CA VAL A 126 -15.13 0.06 -2.95
C VAL A 126 -13.62 0.26 -3.12
N GLN A 127 -12.81 0.04 -2.08
CA GLN A 127 -11.35 0.15 -2.16
C GLN A 127 -10.75 -0.81 -3.19
N ARG A 128 -11.24 -2.05 -3.21
CA ARG A 128 -10.80 -3.05 -4.21
C ARG A 128 -11.26 -2.71 -5.63
N VAL A 129 -12.44 -2.12 -5.80
CA VAL A 129 -12.91 -1.61 -7.11
C VAL A 129 -12.06 -0.42 -7.57
N LEU A 130 -11.64 0.46 -6.66
CA LEU A 130 -10.68 1.55 -6.96
C LEU A 130 -9.32 0.97 -7.39
N LEU A 131 -8.85 -0.07 -6.71
CA LEU A 131 -7.64 -0.79 -7.09
C LEU A 131 -7.78 -1.41 -8.48
N ALA A 132 -8.88 -2.11 -8.76
CA ALA A 132 -9.15 -2.67 -10.09
C ALA A 132 -9.07 -1.60 -11.18
N ARG A 133 -9.67 -0.44 -10.94
CA ARG A 133 -9.60 0.70 -11.87
C ARG A 133 -8.18 1.19 -12.09
N ALA A 134 -7.38 1.28 -11.03
CA ALA A 134 -6.00 1.71 -11.10
C ALA A 134 -5.13 0.74 -11.92
N LEU A 135 -5.48 -0.55 -11.93
CA LEU A 135 -4.75 -1.60 -12.65
C LEU A 135 -5.08 -1.66 -14.15
N LEU A 136 -6.23 -1.13 -14.60
CA LEU A 136 -6.66 -1.21 -16.01
C LEU A 136 -5.65 -0.63 -17.01
N GLY A 137 -4.87 0.36 -16.60
CA GLY A 137 -3.83 0.97 -17.42
C GLY A 137 -2.50 0.22 -17.46
N ALA A 138 -2.40 -0.99 -16.89
CA ALA A 138 -1.14 -1.71 -16.66
C ALA A 138 -0.06 -0.76 -16.11
N PRO A 139 -0.23 -0.18 -14.91
CA PRO A 139 0.62 0.88 -14.39
C PRO A 139 2.05 0.39 -14.13
N GLU A 140 3.03 1.26 -14.34
CA GLU A 140 4.40 1.06 -13.90
C GLU A 140 4.61 1.57 -12.46
N LEU A 141 3.71 2.47 -12.02
CA LEU A 141 3.65 2.97 -10.64
C LEU A 141 2.20 2.96 -10.15
N LEU A 142 1.96 2.27 -9.05
CA LEU A 142 0.68 2.29 -8.34
C LEU A 142 0.79 3.22 -7.14
N VAL A 143 -0.08 4.22 -7.06
CA VAL A 143 -0.12 5.20 -5.97
C VAL A 143 -1.38 4.99 -5.16
N LEU A 144 -1.23 4.75 -3.86
CA LEU A 144 -2.30 4.39 -2.93
C LEU A 144 -2.35 5.42 -1.79
N ASP A 145 -3.41 6.22 -1.71
CA ASP A 145 -3.58 7.22 -0.67
C ASP A 145 -4.51 6.70 0.44
N GLU A 146 -3.94 6.23 1.55
CA GLU A 146 -4.63 5.60 2.69
C GLU A 146 -5.64 4.49 2.29
N PRO A 147 -5.21 3.48 1.52
CA PRO A 147 -6.12 2.54 0.87
C PRO A 147 -6.86 1.59 1.82
N THR A 148 -6.43 1.50 3.07
CA THR A 148 -7.02 0.63 4.10
C THR A 148 -7.90 1.38 5.09
N GLN A 149 -8.10 2.68 4.90
CA GLN A 149 -8.94 3.47 5.79
C GLN A 149 -10.37 2.92 5.84
N GLY A 150 -10.82 2.56 7.04
CA GLY A 150 -12.15 1.98 7.25
C GLY A 150 -12.25 0.47 7.01
N LEU A 151 -11.14 -0.21 6.79
CA LEU A 151 -11.07 -1.67 6.83
C LEU A 151 -10.75 -2.14 8.26
N ASP A 152 -11.22 -3.32 8.61
CA ASP A 152 -10.76 -4.02 9.80
C ASP A 152 -9.32 -4.56 9.61
N GLN A 153 -8.69 -5.01 10.69
CA GLN A 153 -7.32 -5.52 10.62
C GLN A 153 -7.14 -6.70 9.64
N PRO A 154 -8.02 -7.73 9.61
CA PRO A 154 -7.93 -8.79 8.61
C PRO A 154 -8.08 -8.29 7.17
N GLY A 155 -8.99 -7.34 6.95
CA GLY A 155 -9.21 -6.69 5.64
C GLY A 155 -7.99 -5.90 5.17
N SER A 156 -7.39 -5.11 6.06
CA SER A 156 -6.15 -4.37 5.81
C SER A 156 -5.02 -5.33 5.43
N ALA A 157 -4.77 -6.36 6.23
CA ALA A 157 -3.74 -7.35 5.96
C ALA A 157 -3.96 -8.09 4.63
N ALA A 158 -5.22 -8.43 4.29
CA ALA A 158 -5.56 -9.04 3.02
C ALA A 158 -5.32 -8.08 1.83
N PHE A 159 -5.60 -6.79 2.01
CA PHE A 159 -5.35 -5.77 0.98
C PHE A 159 -3.85 -5.62 0.70
N TYR A 160 -3.01 -5.57 1.72
CA TYR A 160 -1.55 -5.45 1.53
C TYR A 160 -0.94 -6.69 0.87
N ARG A 161 -1.36 -7.91 1.26
CA ARG A 161 -0.96 -9.13 0.54
C ARG A 161 -1.33 -9.08 -0.94
N GLN A 162 -2.51 -8.51 -1.26
CA GLN A 162 -2.93 -8.31 -2.64
C GLN A 162 -1.99 -7.35 -3.41
N ILE A 163 -1.59 -6.24 -2.77
CA ILE A 163 -0.64 -5.29 -3.36
C ILE A 163 0.72 -5.96 -3.62
N GLU A 164 1.21 -6.76 -2.68
CA GLU A 164 2.46 -7.50 -2.83
C GLU A 164 2.39 -8.53 -3.97
N ALA A 165 1.27 -9.26 -4.10
CA ALA A 165 1.03 -10.16 -5.21
C ALA A 165 1.02 -9.42 -6.56
N ILE A 166 0.31 -8.29 -6.66
CA ILE A 166 0.27 -7.46 -7.86
C ILE A 166 1.68 -6.96 -8.22
N ARG A 167 2.46 -6.48 -7.25
CA ARG A 167 3.85 -6.07 -7.47
C ARG A 167 4.68 -7.23 -8.03
N SER A 168 4.59 -8.41 -7.42
CA SER A 168 5.34 -9.60 -7.81
C SER A 168 5.00 -10.07 -9.22
N GLU A 169 3.74 -10.00 -9.61
CA GLU A 169 3.25 -10.41 -10.92
C GLU A 169 3.58 -9.41 -12.03
N THR A 170 3.48 -8.11 -11.74
CA THR A 170 3.55 -7.04 -12.75
C THR A 170 4.88 -6.31 -12.78
N GLY A 171 5.68 -6.40 -11.70
CA GLY A 171 6.89 -5.60 -11.52
C GLY A 171 6.63 -4.10 -11.30
N CYS A 172 5.37 -3.68 -11.07
CA CYS A 172 5.06 -2.28 -10.83
C CYS A 172 5.64 -1.80 -9.50
N ALA A 173 6.11 -0.55 -9.47
CA ALA A 173 6.43 0.12 -8.22
C ALA A 173 5.17 0.51 -7.48
N VAL A 174 5.24 0.63 -6.15
CA VAL A 174 4.12 1.04 -5.32
C VAL A 174 4.53 2.19 -4.41
N LEU A 175 3.78 3.28 -4.44
CA LEU A 175 3.86 4.34 -3.45
C LEU A 175 2.60 4.30 -2.59
N MET A 176 2.74 4.05 -1.31
CA MET A 176 1.63 4.06 -0.37
C MET A 176 1.72 5.22 0.60
N VAL A 177 0.57 5.80 0.93
CA VAL A 177 0.42 6.63 2.12
C VAL A 177 -0.34 5.82 3.16
N SER A 178 0.21 5.67 4.34
CA SER A 178 -0.43 4.95 5.44
C SER A 178 -0.10 5.56 6.80
N HIS A 179 -0.99 5.40 7.74
CA HIS A 179 -0.75 5.66 9.17
C HIS A 179 -0.73 4.37 9.99
N GLU A 180 -0.96 3.22 9.36
CA GLU A 180 -0.95 1.89 10.00
C GLU A 180 0.46 1.30 10.01
N LEU A 181 1.22 1.61 11.05
CA LEU A 181 2.63 1.28 11.18
C LEU A 181 2.97 -0.21 11.09
N HIS A 182 2.15 -1.07 11.68
CA HIS A 182 2.43 -2.51 11.74
C HIS A 182 2.48 -3.15 10.36
N VAL A 183 1.64 -2.66 9.46
CA VAL A 183 1.51 -3.21 8.11
C VAL A 183 2.55 -2.61 7.18
N VAL A 184 2.83 -1.31 7.36
CA VAL A 184 3.88 -0.59 6.61
C VAL A 184 5.24 -1.26 6.79
N MET A 185 5.56 -1.67 8.04
CA MET A 185 6.85 -2.30 8.36
C MET A 185 7.04 -3.67 7.71
N ALA A 186 5.96 -4.40 7.44
CA ALA A 186 6.04 -5.74 6.86
C ALA A 186 6.08 -5.74 5.32
N ALA A 187 5.48 -4.72 4.68
CA ALA A 187 5.22 -4.71 3.25
C ALA A 187 6.08 -3.72 2.45
N SER A 188 6.91 -2.90 3.11
CA SER A 188 7.66 -1.82 2.45
C SER A 188 9.14 -2.14 2.31
N ASP A 189 9.71 -1.84 1.14
CA ASP A 189 11.17 -1.85 0.94
C ASP A 189 11.80 -0.62 1.58
N ARG A 190 11.08 0.53 1.57
CA ARG A 190 11.52 1.81 2.10
C ARG A 190 10.36 2.61 2.71
N VAL A 191 10.64 3.28 3.82
CA VAL A 191 9.69 4.14 4.53
C VAL A 191 10.23 5.57 4.55
N ILE A 192 9.36 6.54 4.32
CA ILE A 192 9.64 7.98 4.34
C ILE A 192 8.75 8.63 5.40
N CYS A 193 9.35 9.30 6.37
CA CYS A 193 8.64 10.08 7.37
C CYS A 193 8.46 11.51 6.88
N LEU A 194 7.22 11.96 6.76
CA LEU A 194 6.87 13.28 6.25
C LEU A 194 6.19 14.13 7.33
N ASN A 195 6.70 15.36 7.51
CA ASN A 195 6.07 16.39 8.32
C ASN A 195 6.34 17.77 7.71
N GLY A 196 5.74 18.04 6.55
CA GLY A 196 6.05 19.21 5.73
C GLY A 196 7.36 19.06 4.96
N HIS A 197 8.31 18.31 5.47
CA HIS A 197 9.59 17.90 4.86
C HIS A 197 9.86 16.43 5.19
N ILE A 198 10.85 15.81 4.58
CA ILE A 198 11.28 14.46 4.93
C ILE A 198 12.14 14.54 6.20
N CYS A 199 11.61 13.99 7.31
CA CYS A 199 12.29 13.97 8.61
C CYS A 199 13.26 12.79 8.73
N CYS A 200 12.89 11.64 8.20
CA CYS A 200 13.71 10.43 8.13
C CYS A 200 13.28 9.54 6.97
N GLU A 201 14.20 8.74 6.49
CA GLU A 201 14.01 7.82 5.38
C GLU A 201 14.93 6.62 5.54
N GLY A 202 14.47 5.43 5.15
CA GLY A 202 15.28 4.22 5.19
C GLY A 202 14.46 2.94 5.16
N ARG A 203 15.11 1.83 5.46
CA ARG A 203 14.41 0.55 5.66
C ARG A 203 13.51 0.62 6.90
N PRO A 204 12.38 -0.13 6.91
CA PRO A 204 11.43 -0.10 8.01
C PRO A 204 12.06 -0.19 9.41
N GLU A 205 13.01 -1.12 9.60
CA GLU A 205 13.66 -1.33 10.90
C GLU A 205 14.54 -0.14 11.33
N GLN A 206 15.16 0.56 10.37
CA GLN A 206 15.97 1.75 10.61
C GLN A 206 15.09 2.92 11.02
N VAL A 207 14.01 3.15 10.25
CA VAL A 207 13.05 4.22 10.50
C VAL A 207 12.37 4.04 11.87
N ALA A 208 11.98 2.81 12.22
CA ALA A 208 11.36 2.51 13.51
C ALA A 208 12.25 2.88 14.72
N ARG A 209 13.56 2.91 14.55
CA ARG A 209 14.54 3.29 15.58
C ARG A 209 14.94 4.76 15.55
N ALA A 210 14.59 5.50 14.51
CA ALA A 210 14.94 6.90 14.36
C ALA A 210 14.28 7.76 15.44
N ALA A 211 15.02 8.73 15.96
CA ALA A 211 14.53 9.67 16.98
C ALA A 211 13.39 10.54 16.42
N GLU A 212 13.53 10.97 15.18
CA GLU A 212 12.56 11.78 14.44
C GLU A 212 11.22 11.05 14.30
N TYR A 213 11.26 9.75 14.00
CA TYR A 213 10.07 8.91 13.95
C TYR A 213 9.37 8.82 15.30
N ARG A 214 10.14 8.61 16.39
CA ARG A 214 9.59 8.57 17.76
C ARG A 214 9.02 9.93 18.18
N ALA A 215 9.62 11.02 17.75
CA ALA A 215 9.11 12.35 18.01
C ALA A 215 7.76 12.62 17.30
N LEU A 216 7.58 12.10 16.09
CA LEU A 216 6.34 12.25 15.32
C LEU A 216 5.17 11.42 15.85
N PHE A 217 5.44 10.19 16.28
CA PHE A 217 4.39 9.23 16.65
C PHE A 217 4.29 8.97 18.15
N GLY A 218 5.17 9.57 18.95
CA GLY A 218 5.20 9.48 20.41
C GLY A 218 5.73 8.15 20.93
N THR A 219 6.11 8.14 22.21
CA THR A 219 6.46 6.90 22.94
C THR A 219 5.23 6.12 23.39
N GLY A 220 4.02 6.60 23.06
CA GLY A 220 2.75 6.08 23.54
C GLY A 220 2.28 4.76 22.91
N THR A 221 2.97 4.26 21.89
CA THR A 221 2.78 2.89 21.40
C THR A 221 3.68 1.93 22.19
N GLY A 222 3.60 1.97 23.52
CA GLY A 222 4.41 1.14 24.42
C GLY A 222 4.51 -0.29 23.93
N GLY A 223 5.65 -0.64 23.29
CA GLY A 223 5.99 -2.00 22.94
C GLY A 223 5.24 -2.64 21.78
N ALA A 224 4.34 -1.94 21.06
CA ALA A 224 3.61 -2.49 19.91
C ALA A 224 4.48 -2.65 18.63
N LEU A 225 5.77 -2.39 18.72
CA LEU A 225 6.80 -2.82 17.77
C LEU A 225 7.25 -4.26 18.08
N ALA A 226 6.33 -5.15 18.40
CA ALA A 226 6.59 -6.57 18.30
C ALA A 226 6.70 -6.88 16.81
N LEU A 227 7.95 -6.88 16.33
CA LEU A 227 8.33 -7.40 15.03
C LEU A 227 7.68 -8.76 14.84
N TYR A 228 6.65 -8.83 14.03
CA TYR A 228 6.09 -10.08 13.57
C TYR A 228 7.07 -10.63 12.54
N ARG A 229 8.15 -11.25 13.03
CA ARG A 229 9.04 -12.06 12.22
C ARG A 229 8.29 -13.34 11.88
N HIS A 230 7.82 -13.46 10.66
CA HIS A 230 7.60 -14.76 10.06
C HIS A 230 8.99 -15.34 9.74
N GLU A 231 9.58 -16.04 10.69
CA GLU A 231 10.69 -16.95 10.41
C GLU A 231 10.06 -18.19 9.73
N HIS A 232 10.25 -18.28 8.43
CA HIS A 232 10.07 -19.55 7.72
C HIS A 232 11.28 -20.43 8.04
N THR A 233 11.22 -21.13 9.18
CA THR A 233 12.17 -22.21 9.48
C THR A 233 11.65 -23.48 8.78
N HIS A 234 12.13 -23.72 7.57
CA HIS A 234 12.08 -25.06 6.98
C HIS A 234 13.25 -25.86 7.54
N SER A 235 13.05 -26.54 8.68
CA SER A 235 13.92 -27.62 9.14
C SER A 235 13.27 -28.93 8.71
N HIS A 236 13.79 -29.50 7.64
CA HIS A 236 13.62 -30.92 7.33
C HIS A 236 14.65 -31.68 8.16
N ASP A 237 14.25 -32.17 9.32
CA ASP A 237 14.98 -33.24 10.00
C ASP A 237 14.23 -34.55 9.78
N HIS A 238 14.81 -35.37 8.89
CA HIS A 238 14.54 -36.78 8.80
C HIS A 238 15.49 -37.49 9.77
N ASP A 239 14.98 -37.92 10.89
CA ASP A 239 15.63 -38.95 11.69
C ASP A 239 14.73 -40.18 11.76
N HIS A 240 15.17 -41.20 11.02
CA HIS A 240 14.74 -42.58 11.17
C HIS A 240 15.54 -43.18 12.33
N ASP A 241 14.89 -43.52 13.39
CA ASP A 241 15.48 -44.51 14.31
C ASP A 241 14.46 -45.60 14.59
N HIS A 242 14.87 -46.82 14.21
CA HIS A 242 14.20 -48.06 14.49
C HIS A 242 14.70 -48.60 15.84
N GLY A 243 13.83 -48.73 16.81
CA GLY A 243 14.12 -49.37 18.08
C GLY A 243 12.99 -50.28 18.51
N HIS A 244 13.11 -51.57 18.17
CA HIS A 244 12.33 -52.63 18.75
C HIS A 244 12.77 -52.90 20.19
N SER A 245 11.84 -53.01 21.14
CA SER A 245 11.99 -53.98 22.23
C SER A 245 10.63 -54.33 22.86
N HIS A 246 10.36 -55.59 22.78
CA HIS A 246 9.33 -56.30 23.53
C HIS A 246 9.70 -56.32 25.02
N ASP A 247 8.75 -56.13 25.90
CA ASP A 247 8.75 -56.87 27.16
C ASP A 247 7.34 -57.08 27.64
N HIS A 248 7.12 -58.34 28.09
CA HIS A 248 5.90 -58.89 28.67
C HIS A 248 5.93 -58.69 30.19
N GLY A 249 4.82 -58.35 30.80
CA GLY A 249 4.68 -58.34 32.23
C GLY A 249 3.24 -58.49 32.71
N HIS A 250 2.90 -59.69 33.08
CA HIS A 250 1.65 -60.11 33.75
C HIS A 250 1.49 -59.51 35.15
N GLY A 251 0.25 -59.44 35.62
CA GLY A 251 -0.14 -59.41 37.04
C GLY A 251 -1.36 -58.52 37.22
N SER A 252 -2.55 -58.97 37.27
CA SER A 252 -3.37 -59.74 38.23
C SER A 252 -3.74 -58.94 39.48
N ALA A 253 -5.06 -58.85 39.66
CA ALA A 253 -5.88 -58.87 40.91
C ALA A 253 -5.93 -57.59 41.79
N ALA A 254 -7.02 -57.00 41.96
CA ALA A 254 -8.12 -57.16 42.96
C ALA A 254 -9.19 -56.10 42.70
#